data_a76930b831cda5ec6b527117005afe3e
#
_entry.id   a76930b831cda5ec6b527117005afe3e
#
_cell.length_a   1.000
_cell.length_b   1.000
_cell.length_c   1.000
_cell.angle_alpha   90.00
_cell.angle_beta   90.00
_cell.angle_gamma   90.00
#
_symmetry.space_group_name_H-M   'P 1'
#
loop_
_entity.id
_entity.type
_entity.pdbx_description
1 polymer ?
#
loop_
_entity_poly.entity_id
_entity_poly.type
_entity_poly.pdbx_seq_one_letter_code
_entity_poly.pdbx_strand_id
1 'polypeptide(L)'
;MKYGFVKTAAVSPKIGVADTEYNAQETIRLMKEAWEKGARIIVFPELGITGYTCSDLFRQDILLEGAQKALQEIVAASKGMDGLFFAGLPLEINGKLYNVAAAYSDGYLLGLVPKTYIPNYSEFYEARHFTAAPVGCTSVTWQDGTTVPFGTDLLFTCKTMPGLKVAAEICEDLWSA
;
A
#
# COMPACT_ATOMS: atom_id res chain seq x y z
N MET A 1 1.62 -17.44 -15.89
CA MET A 1 2.04 -18.33 -14.77
C MET A 1 2.21 -19.74 -15.33
N LYS A 2 3.34 -20.38 -15.08
CA LYS A 2 3.61 -21.76 -15.55
C LYS A 2 3.63 -22.70 -14.35
N TYR A 3 3.05 -23.90 -14.53
CA TYR A 3 3.09 -25.00 -13.56
C TYR A 3 2.51 -24.70 -12.16
N GLY A 4 1.58 -23.76 -12.03
CA GLY A 4 0.98 -23.38 -10.75
C GLY A 4 1.87 -22.52 -9.83
N PHE A 5 3.03 -22.06 -10.31
CA PHE A 5 3.90 -21.16 -9.55
C PHE A 5 3.65 -19.69 -9.90
N VAL A 6 3.68 -18.85 -8.89
CA VAL A 6 3.62 -17.38 -9.00
C VAL A 6 4.96 -16.82 -8.51
N LYS A 7 5.64 -16.06 -9.36
CA LYS A 7 6.85 -15.34 -8.96
C LYS A 7 6.44 -14.08 -8.18
N THR A 8 7.00 -13.93 -7.00
CA THR A 8 6.80 -12.76 -6.14
C THR A 8 8.07 -11.92 -6.06
N ALA A 9 7.94 -10.65 -5.75
CA ALA A 9 9.05 -9.75 -5.46
C ALA A 9 8.73 -8.87 -4.25
N ALA A 10 9.64 -8.85 -3.27
CA ALA A 10 9.74 -7.80 -2.27
C ALA A 10 10.76 -6.78 -2.78
N VAL A 11 10.35 -5.54 -2.89
CA VAL A 11 11.15 -4.47 -3.51
C VAL A 11 11.47 -3.41 -2.47
N SER A 12 12.76 -3.09 -2.33
CA SER A 12 13.23 -2.04 -1.41
C SER A 12 13.79 -0.86 -2.23
N PRO A 13 13.00 0.17 -2.51
CA PRO A 13 13.45 1.36 -3.22
C PRO A 13 14.38 2.22 -2.34
N LYS A 14 15.17 3.07 -2.97
CA LYS A 14 15.78 4.18 -2.26
C LYS A 14 14.70 5.22 -1.97
N ILE A 15 14.54 5.59 -0.71
CA ILE A 15 13.48 6.49 -0.24
C ILE A 15 14.04 7.89 0.01
N GLY A 16 13.38 8.92 -0.52
CA GLY A 16 13.48 10.30 -0.08
C GLY A 16 12.43 10.57 1.02
N VAL A 17 12.85 10.93 2.23
CA VAL A 17 11.90 11.21 3.33
C VAL A 17 11.04 12.42 2.96
N ALA A 18 9.71 12.25 3.04
CA ALA A 18 8.69 13.22 2.66
C ALA A 18 8.71 13.67 1.17
N ASP A 19 9.52 13.05 0.32
CA ASP A 19 9.57 13.31 -1.12
C ASP A 19 8.68 12.32 -1.88
N THR A 20 7.37 12.59 -1.86
CA THR A 20 6.36 11.70 -2.43
C THR A 20 6.49 11.55 -3.95
N GLU A 21 6.94 12.59 -4.64
CA GLU A 21 7.14 12.55 -6.10
C GLU A 21 8.31 11.65 -6.48
N TYR A 22 9.47 11.84 -5.85
CA TYR A 22 10.63 10.97 -6.04
C TYR A 22 10.30 9.51 -5.71
N ASN A 23 9.65 9.27 -4.58
CA ASN A 23 9.30 7.93 -4.14
C ASN A 23 8.31 7.25 -5.09
N ALA A 24 7.37 8.00 -5.68
CA ALA A 24 6.46 7.49 -6.71
C ALA A 24 7.22 7.05 -7.95
N GLN A 25 8.15 7.88 -8.45
CA GLN A 25 8.94 7.57 -9.64
C GLN A 25 9.82 6.33 -9.44
N GLU A 26 10.47 6.20 -8.28
CA GLU A 26 11.27 5.01 -7.94
C GLU A 26 10.39 3.76 -7.80
N THR A 27 9.22 3.88 -7.17
CA THR A 27 8.26 2.78 -7.06
C THR A 27 7.79 2.31 -8.44
N ILE A 28 7.42 3.24 -9.33
CA ILE A 28 7.01 2.94 -10.71
C ILE A 28 8.13 2.26 -11.50
N ARG A 29 9.34 2.78 -11.42
CA ARG A 29 10.50 2.22 -12.11
C ARG A 29 10.76 0.78 -11.68
N LEU A 30 10.82 0.54 -10.37
CA LEU A 30 11.12 -0.79 -9.81
C LEU A 30 9.95 -1.77 -9.97
N MET A 31 8.70 -1.30 -9.93
CA MET A 31 7.51 -2.12 -10.24
C MET A 31 7.59 -2.68 -11.65
N LYS A 32 7.89 -1.83 -12.64
CA LYS A 32 8.05 -2.24 -14.04
C LYS A 32 9.20 -3.23 -14.21
N GLU A 33 10.35 -2.94 -13.61
CA GLU A 33 11.51 -3.83 -13.66
C GLU A 33 11.21 -5.22 -13.07
N ALA A 34 10.56 -5.28 -11.90
CA ALA A 34 10.19 -6.54 -11.27
C ALA A 34 9.16 -7.31 -12.10
N TRP A 35 8.18 -6.60 -12.68
CA TRP A 35 7.16 -7.19 -13.54
C TRP A 35 7.77 -7.75 -14.84
N GLU A 36 8.67 -7.03 -15.49
CA GLU A 36 9.42 -7.48 -16.68
C GLU A 36 10.25 -8.73 -16.39
N LYS A 37 10.81 -8.84 -15.18
CA LYS A 37 11.48 -10.05 -14.68
C LYS A 37 10.52 -11.19 -14.35
N GLY A 38 9.21 -11.01 -14.56
CA GLY A 38 8.16 -12.03 -14.45
C GLY A 38 7.48 -12.10 -13.08
N ALA A 39 7.76 -11.18 -12.14
CA ALA A 39 7.00 -11.12 -10.89
C ALA A 39 5.53 -10.73 -11.17
N ARG A 40 4.60 -11.33 -10.40
CA ARG A 40 3.16 -11.09 -10.51
C ARG A 40 2.51 -10.71 -9.18
N ILE A 41 3.21 -10.86 -8.09
CA ILE A 41 2.89 -10.23 -6.81
C ILE A 41 4.12 -9.41 -6.42
N ILE A 42 3.96 -8.09 -6.30
CA ILE A 42 5.06 -7.17 -6.01
C ILE A 42 4.66 -6.32 -4.81
N VAL A 43 5.51 -6.33 -3.78
CA VAL A 43 5.26 -5.65 -2.51
C VAL A 43 6.35 -4.61 -2.27
N PHE A 44 5.94 -3.40 -1.96
CA PHE A 44 6.76 -2.28 -1.54
C PHE A 44 6.68 -2.07 -0.02
N PRO A 45 7.65 -1.35 0.59
CA PRO A 45 7.69 -1.17 2.03
C PRO A 45 6.50 -0.41 2.60
N GLU A 46 6.23 -0.67 3.90
CA GLU A 46 5.36 0.14 4.74
C GLU A 46 5.71 1.62 4.63
N LEU A 47 4.70 2.48 4.44
CA LEU A 47 4.87 3.94 4.27
C LEU A 47 5.89 4.33 3.19
N GLY A 48 6.14 3.46 2.20
CA GLY A 48 7.17 3.66 1.18
C GLY A 48 6.97 4.89 0.32
N ILE A 49 5.73 5.38 0.18
CA ILE A 49 5.42 6.58 -0.60
C ILE A 49 5.91 7.87 0.09
N THR A 50 5.93 7.90 1.42
CA THR A 50 6.39 9.07 2.18
C THR A 50 7.75 8.87 2.84
N GLY A 51 8.10 7.62 3.11
CA GLY A 51 9.12 7.22 4.06
C GLY A 51 8.54 7.05 5.46
N TYR A 52 9.07 6.06 6.19
CA TYR A 52 8.60 5.72 7.54
C TYR A 52 8.94 6.81 8.57
N THR A 53 10.05 7.52 8.40
CA THR A 53 10.63 8.44 9.38
C THR A 53 10.17 9.90 9.23
N CYS A 54 8.99 10.14 8.66
CA CYS A 54 8.44 11.49 8.48
C CYS A 54 8.08 12.21 9.79
N SER A 55 7.90 11.47 10.90
CA SER A 55 7.59 12.06 12.22
C SER A 55 6.37 13.01 12.15
N ASP A 56 6.47 14.22 12.72
CA ASP A 56 5.37 15.18 12.76
C ASP A 56 4.93 15.72 11.38
N LEU A 57 5.70 15.45 10.32
CA LEU A 57 5.28 15.76 8.94
C LEU A 57 4.02 14.98 8.53
N PHE A 58 3.73 13.83 9.12
CA PHE A 58 2.49 13.10 8.92
C PHE A 58 1.21 13.88 9.26
N ARG A 59 1.34 15.03 9.95
CA ARG A 59 0.21 15.92 10.27
C ARG A 59 0.05 17.09 9.28
N GLN A 60 0.86 17.11 8.22
CA GLN A 60 0.81 18.17 7.23
C GLN A 60 0.00 17.74 6.01
N ASP A 61 -1.01 18.50 5.66
CA ASP A 61 -1.91 18.25 4.53
C ASP A 61 -1.13 18.07 3.23
N ILE A 62 -0.09 18.88 2.99
CA ILE A 62 0.74 18.81 1.81
C ILE A 62 1.41 17.42 1.64
N LEU A 63 1.82 16.77 2.74
CA LEU A 63 2.39 15.42 2.67
C LEU A 63 1.32 14.38 2.36
N LEU A 64 0.14 14.50 2.97
CA LEU A 64 -0.96 13.55 2.79
C LEU A 64 -1.56 13.66 1.38
N GLU A 65 -1.76 14.87 0.88
CA GLU A 65 -2.21 15.11 -0.49
C GLU A 65 -1.17 14.61 -1.50
N GLY A 66 0.12 14.90 -1.25
CA GLY A 66 1.22 14.39 -2.04
C GLY A 66 1.27 12.85 -2.09
N ALA A 67 1.04 12.19 -0.96
CA ALA A 67 1.00 10.73 -0.89
C ALA A 67 -0.15 10.12 -1.70
N GLN A 68 -1.33 10.75 -1.65
CA GLN A 68 -2.49 10.29 -2.43
C GLN A 68 -2.27 10.50 -3.94
N LYS A 69 -1.73 11.65 -4.34
CA LYS A 69 -1.36 11.92 -5.74
C LYS A 69 -0.32 10.92 -6.24
N ALA A 70 0.72 10.66 -5.45
CA ALA A 70 1.74 9.66 -5.75
C ALA A 70 1.15 8.26 -5.96
N LEU A 71 0.21 7.84 -5.08
CA LEU A 71 -0.50 6.57 -5.24
C LEU A 71 -1.29 6.52 -6.55
N GLN A 72 -1.98 7.60 -6.94
CA GLN A 72 -2.70 7.65 -8.21
C GLN A 72 -1.75 7.45 -9.41
N GLU A 73 -0.60 8.09 -9.40
CA GLU A 73 0.41 7.94 -10.45
C GLU A 73 0.95 6.50 -10.53
N ILE A 74 1.23 5.89 -9.36
CA ILE A 74 1.68 4.49 -9.26
C ILE A 74 0.61 3.53 -9.79
N VAL A 75 -0.65 3.71 -9.38
CA VAL A 75 -1.78 2.89 -9.84
C VAL A 75 -1.94 3.01 -11.36
N ALA A 76 -1.97 4.23 -11.88
CA ALA A 76 -2.08 4.49 -13.32
C ALA A 76 -0.93 3.85 -14.12
N ALA A 77 0.29 3.86 -13.59
CA ALA A 77 1.47 3.26 -14.21
C ALA A 77 1.40 1.73 -14.29
N SER A 78 0.55 1.08 -13.51
CA SER A 78 0.32 -0.38 -13.52
C SER A 78 -0.61 -0.83 -14.66
N LYS A 79 -1.18 0.10 -15.43
CA LYS A 79 -2.10 -0.20 -16.53
C LYS A 79 -1.46 -1.12 -17.57
N GLY A 80 -2.16 -2.20 -17.93
CA GLY A 80 -1.67 -3.24 -18.83
C GLY A 80 -0.75 -4.27 -18.18
N MET A 81 -0.49 -4.15 -16.87
CA MET A 81 0.35 -5.10 -16.13
C MET A 81 -0.53 -6.13 -15.41
N ASP A 82 -0.42 -7.40 -15.81
CA ASP A 82 -1.07 -8.51 -15.12
C ASP A 82 -0.30 -8.83 -13.82
N GLY A 83 -0.87 -8.50 -12.69
CA GLY A 83 -0.25 -8.72 -11.37
C GLY A 83 -1.03 -8.06 -10.26
N LEU A 84 -0.65 -8.36 -9.03
CA LEU A 84 -1.14 -7.71 -7.82
C LEU A 84 0.02 -6.96 -7.17
N PHE A 85 -0.15 -5.69 -6.91
CA PHE A 85 0.87 -4.80 -6.39
C PHE A 85 0.41 -4.17 -5.08
N PHE A 86 1.35 -3.92 -4.16
CA PHE A 86 1.10 -3.27 -2.88
C PHE A 86 2.08 -2.13 -2.65
N ALA A 87 1.57 -0.97 -2.26
CA ALA A 87 2.38 0.19 -1.86
C ALA A 87 1.86 0.75 -0.53
N GLY A 88 2.79 1.14 0.35
CA GLY A 88 2.49 1.68 1.68
C GLY A 88 2.39 3.20 1.69
N LEU A 89 1.34 3.76 2.33
CA LEU A 89 1.16 5.20 2.47
C LEU A 89 0.38 5.57 3.74
N PRO A 90 0.54 6.82 4.26
CA PRO A 90 -0.39 7.39 5.22
C PRO A 90 -1.67 7.83 4.50
N LEU A 91 -2.84 7.56 5.10
CA LEU A 91 -4.12 7.96 4.54
C LEU A 91 -5.05 8.50 5.63
N GLU A 92 -5.54 9.72 5.45
CA GLU A 92 -6.53 10.30 6.33
C GLU A 92 -7.95 9.96 5.84
N ILE A 93 -8.77 9.45 6.77
CA ILE A 93 -10.19 9.16 6.54
C ILE A 93 -10.98 9.65 7.75
N ASN A 94 -11.92 10.56 7.53
CA ASN A 94 -12.79 11.13 8.58
C ASN A 94 -12.01 11.67 9.79
N GLY A 95 -10.92 12.42 9.55
CA GLY A 95 -10.08 13.03 10.57
C GLY A 95 -9.20 12.07 11.36
N LYS A 96 -9.06 10.81 10.89
CA LYS A 96 -8.16 9.81 11.46
C LYS A 96 -7.11 9.41 10.44
N LEU A 97 -5.85 9.39 10.86
CA LEU A 97 -4.75 8.99 10.02
C LEU A 97 -4.47 7.49 10.19
N TYR A 98 -4.38 6.78 9.08
CA TYR A 98 -4.09 5.35 9.03
C TYR A 98 -2.79 5.07 8.27
N ASN A 99 -2.06 4.06 8.72
CA ASN A 99 -0.98 3.45 7.97
C ASN A 99 -1.59 2.36 7.09
N VAL A 100 -1.46 2.48 5.77
CA VAL A 100 -2.25 1.68 4.82
C VAL A 100 -1.37 1.01 3.78
N ALA A 101 -1.67 -0.25 3.47
CA ALA A 101 -1.21 -0.94 2.28
C ALA A 101 -2.29 -0.83 1.19
N ALA A 102 -1.99 -0.12 0.11
CA ALA A 102 -2.85 -0.02 -1.06
C ALA A 102 -2.59 -1.19 -2.01
N ALA A 103 -3.62 -1.97 -2.31
CA ALA A 103 -3.58 -3.05 -3.30
C ALA A 103 -4.10 -2.54 -4.64
N TYR A 104 -3.34 -2.77 -5.72
CA TYR A 104 -3.71 -2.28 -7.05
C TYR A 104 -3.27 -3.25 -8.16
N SER A 105 -3.93 -3.15 -9.31
CA SER A 105 -3.68 -3.98 -10.49
C SER A 105 -4.23 -3.31 -11.74
N ASP A 106 -3.53 -3.41 -12.86
CA ASP A 106 -4.02 -2.98 -14.19
C ASP A 106 -4.64 -1.57 -14.22
N GLY A 107 -4.05 -0.63 -13.50
CA GLY A 107 -4.54 0.75 -13.42
C GLY A 107 -5.71 0.97 -12.45
N TYR A 108 -6.10 -0.03 -11.65
CA TYR A 108 -7.20 0.06 -10.69
C TYR A 108 -6.71 -0.11 -9.25
N LEU A 109 -7.18 0.77 -8.37
CA LEU A 109 -7.05 0.60 -6.93
C LEU A 109 -8.11 -0.41 -6.47
N LEU A 110 -7.66 -1.55 -5.94
CA LEU A 110 -8.53 -2.68 -5.60
C LEU A 110 -9.01 -2.66 -4.16
N GLY A 111 -8.20 -2.10 -3.26
CA GLY A 111 -8.52 -2.04 -1.83
C GLY A 111 -7.42 -1.39 -1.03
N LEU A 112 -7.77 -0.98 0.17
CA LEU A 112 -6.92 -0.29 1.14
C LEU A 112 -6.95 -1.08 2.44
N VAL A 113 -5.81 -1.63 2.86
CA VAL A 113 -5.68 -2.43 4.07
C VAL A 113 -4.99 -1.59 5.15
N PRO A 114 -5.71 -1.13 6.19
CA PRO A 114 -5.12 -0.38 7.29
C PRO A 114 -4.42 -1.31 8.29
N LYS A 115 -3.34 -0.81 8.90
CA LYS A 115 -2.61 -1.50 9.98
C LYS A 115 -3.47 -1.61 11.23
N THR A 116 -3.51 -2.79 11.83
CA THR A 116 -4.30 -3.10 13.04
C THR A 116 -3.52 -2.81 14.30
N TYR A 117 -2.33 -3.36 14.40
CA TYR A 117 -1.49 -3.24 15.59
C TYR A 117 -0.48 -2.12 15.41
N ILE A 118 -0.63 -1.07 16.21
CA ILE A 118 0.18 0.14 16.15
C ILE A 118 1.26 0.05 17.23
N PRO A 119 2.54 -0.25 16.88
CA PRO A 119 3.60 -0.37 17.85
C PRO A 119 3.89 0.98 18.53
N ASN A 120 4.03 0.93 19.86
CA ASN A 120 4.30 2.12 20.68
C ASN A 120 5.27 1.78 21.82
N TYR A 121 6.38 1.13 21.50
CA TYR A 121 7.42 0.67 22.42
C TYR A 121 8.79 0.76 21.75
N SER A 122 9.86 0.76 22.53
CA SER A 122 11.26 0.93 22.06
C SER A 122 11.40 2.15 21.15
N GLU A 123 11.91 1.98 19.95
CA GLU A 123 12.04 3.01 18.92
C GLU A 123 10.72 3.36 18.23
N PHE A 124 9.65 2.56 18.45
CA PHE A 124 8.35 2.76 17.82
C PHE A 124 7.44 3.67 18.66
N TYR A 125 6.85 4.67 18.05
CA TYR A 125 5.83 5.54 18.63
C TYR A 125 4.75 5.92 17.60
N GLU A 126 4.35 4.93 16.82
CA GLU A 126 3.36 5.11 15.74
C GLU A 126 2.00 5.60 16.27
N ALA A 127 1.61 5.25 17.49
CA ALA A 127 0.36 5.72 18.12
C ALA A 127 0.29 7.25 18.28
N ARG A 128 1.42 7.98 18.16
CA ARG A 128 1.43 9.44 18.09
C ARG A 128 0.74 9.94 16.82
N HIS A 129 0.79 9.20 15.73
CA HIS A 129 0.35 9.61 14.41
C HIS A 129 -0.84 8.80 13.91
N PHE A 130 -0.77 7.48 14.04
CA PHE A 130 -1.70 6.56 13.39
C PHE A 130 -2.76 6.01 14.32
N THR A 131 -3.93 5.77 13.75
CA THR A 131 -5.06 5.08 14.38
C THR A 131 -5.07 3.63 13.92
N ALA A 132 -5.36 2.70 14.82
CA ALA A 132 -5.58 1.30 14.50
C ALA A 132 -6.75 1.11 13.52
N ALA A 133 -6.67 0.06 12.70
CA ALA A 133 -7.72 -0.30 11.77
C ALA A 133 -9.10 -0.37 12.47
N PRO A 134 -10.17 0.09 11.82
CA PRO A 134 -11.51 -0.14 12.32
C PRO A 134 -11.88 -1.63 12.21
N VAL A 135 -12.80 -2.08 13.06
CA VAL A 135 -13.33 -3.44 12.99
C VAL A 135 -14.20 -3.59 11.74
N GLY A 136 -13.97 -4.67 10.99
CA GLY A 136 -14.70 -5.01 9.78
C GLY A 136 -14.24 -4.24 8.54
N CYS A 137 -14.95 -4.49 7.43
CA CYS A 137 -14.69 -3.84 6.15
C CYS A 137 -15.72 -2.73 5.90
N THR A 138 -15.25 -1.59 5.43
CA THR A 138 -16.06 -0.47 4.96
C THR A 138 -15.60 -0.05 3.56
N SER A 139 -15.99 1.11 3.10
CA SER A 139 -15.52 1.67 1.83
C SER A 139 -15.23 3.15 1.97
N VAL A 140 -14.31 3.64 1.16
CA VAL A 140 -13.99 5.06 1.04
C VAL A 140 -14.21 5.52 -0.39
N THR A 141 -14.65 6.76 -0.55
CA THR A 141 -14.72 7.40 -1.87
C THR A 141 -13.33 7.93 -2.19
N TRP A 142 -12.73 7.39 -3.25
CA TRP A 142 -11.43 7.85 -3.73
C TRP A 142 -11.56 9.16 -4.49
N GLN A 143 -10.44 9.85 -4.74
CA GLN A 143 -10.43 11.19 -5.36
C GLN A 143 -11.08 11.25 -6.76
N ASP A 144 -11.07 10.15 -7.50
CA ASP A 144 -11.73 10.04 -8.81
C ASP A 144 -13.23 9.69 -8.73
N GLY A 145 -13.78 9.66 -7.51
CA GLY A 145 -15.18 9.30 -7.24
C GLY A 145 -15.45 7.79 -7.17
N THR A 146 -14.44 6.94 -7.36
CA THR A 146 -14.61 5.49 -7.21
C THR A 146 -14.76 5.09 -5.75
N THR A 147 -15.52 4.03 -5.50
CA THR A 147 -15.65 3.43 -4.17
C THR A 147 -14.64 2.31 -4.01
N VAL A 148 -13.75 2.44 -3.01
CA VAL A 148 -12.67 1.50 -2.74
C VAL A 148 -12.92 0.81 -1.40
N PRO A 149 -12.85 -0.53 -1.32
CA PRO A 149 -12.91 -1.25 -0.05
C PRO A 149 -11.79 -0.84 0.90
N PHE A 150 -12.12 -0.66 2.19
CA PHE A 150 -11.18 -0.31 3.25
C PHE A 150 -11.42 -1.23 4.45
N GLY A 151 -10.44 -2.05 4.81
CA GLY A 151 -10.56 -3.00 5.93
C GLY A 151 -9.44 -4.04 5.93
N THR A 152 -9.38 -4.80 7.02
CA THR A 152 -8.36 -5.84 7.25
C THR A 152 -8.74 -7.21 6.66
N ASP A 153 -10.00 -7.42 6.32
CA ASP A 153 -10.55 -8.71 5.86
C ASP A 153 -10.53 -8.85 4.33
N LEU A 154 -9.76 -7.99 3.64
CA LEU A 154 -9.73 -8.00 2.19
C LEU A 154 -8.92 -9.18 1.64
N LEU A 155 -9.58 -9.98 0.80
CA LEU A 155 -8.94 -11.07 0.05
C LEU A 155 -8.93 -10.76 -1.45
N PHE A 156 -7.75 -10.67 -2.02
CA PHE A 156 -7.53 -10.44 -3.45
C PHE A 156 -7.42 -11.78 -4.18
N THR A 157 -8.38 -12.08 -5.03
CA THR A 157 -8.46 -13.38 -5.74
C THR A 157 -8.00 -13.23 -7.18
N CYS A 158 -7.10 -14.12 -7.62
CA CYS A 158 -6.64 -14.16 -9.00
C CYS A 158 -7.69 -14.81 -9.92
N LYS A 159 -8.20 -14.06 -10.91
CA LYS A 159 -9.22 -14.57 -11.86
C LYS A 159 -8.74 -15.76 -12.69
N THR A 160 -7.47 -15.77 -13.08
CA THR A 160 -6.87 -16.84 -13.91
C THR A 160 -6.33 -18.01 -13.09
N MET A 161 -6.26 -17.87 -11.75
CA MET A 161 -5.86 -18.91 -10.81
C MET A 161 -6.75 -18.82 -9.56
N PRO A 162 -7.99 -19.34 -9.59
CA PRO A 162 -8.98 -19.12 -8.51
C PRO A 162 -8.57 -19.62 -7.12
N GLY A 163 -7.62 -20.57 -7.05
CA GLY A 163 -7.03 -21.01 -5.78
C GLY A 163 -6.05 -20.04 -5.15
N LEU A 164 -5.55 -19.04 -5.90
CA LEU A 164 -4.66 -18.02 -5.38
C LEU A 164 -5.46 -16.90 -4.76
N LYS A 165 -5.34 -16.77 -3.46
CA LYS A 165 -5.89 -15.68 -2.65
C LYS A 165 -4.74 -15.00 -1.91
N VAL A 166 -4.74 -13.68 -1.87
CA VAL A 166 -3.69 -12.87 -1.24
C VAL A 166 -4.36 -11.91 -0.27
N ALA A 167 -3.82 -11.80 0.94
CA ALA A 167 -4.13 -10.77 1.92
C ALA A 167 -2.89 -9.92 2.16
N ALA A 168 -3.04 -8.78 2.81
CA ALA A 168 -1.92 -7.95 3.27
C ALA A 168 -1.95 -7.79 4.78
N GLU A 169 -0.78 -7.84 5.39
CA GLU A 169 -0.50 -7.52 6.79
C GLU A 169 0.65 -6.52 6.83
N ILE A 170 0.65 -5.62 7.80
CA ILE A 170 1.64 -4.55 7.90
C ILE A 170 2.43 -4.73 9.20
N CYS A 171 3.72 -5.10 9.07
CA CYS A 171 4.71 -5.11 10.16
C CYS A 171 4.21 -5.84 11.42
N GLU A 172 3.78 -5.10 12.45
CA GLU A 172 3.33 -5.64 13.75
C GLU A 172 2.13 -6.58 13.61
N ASP A 173 1.31 -6.43 12.57
CA ASP A 173 0.15 -7.32 12.35
C ASP A 173 0.58 -8.79 12.21
N LEU A 174 1.79 -9.07 11.71
CA LEU A 174 2.31 -10.44 11.58
C LEU A 174 2.66 -11.08 12.94
N TRP A 175 2.99 -10.27 13.93
CA TRP A 175 3.48 -10.74 15.25
C TRP A 175 2.40 -10.84 16.31
N SER A 176 1.26 -10.21 16.05
CA SER A 176 0.13 -10.12 16.99
C SER A 176 -0.98 -11.11 16.58
N ALA A 177 -1.51 -11.84 17.56
CA ALA A 177 -2.55 -12.86 17.33
C ALA A 177 -3.97 -12.27 17.47
#